data_2a6cca92999feddc97c7937a6e08b8e5
#
_entry.id   2a6cca92999feddc97c7937a6e08b8e5
#
_cell.length_a   1.000
_cell.length_b   1.000
_cell.length_c   1.000
_cell.angle_alpha   90.00
_cell.angle_beta   90.00
_cell.angle_gamma   90.00
#
_symmetry.space_group_name_H-M   'P 1'
#
loop_
_entity.id
_entity.type
_entity.pdbx_description
1 polymer ?
#
loop_
_entity_poly.entity_id
_entity_poly.type
_entity_poly.pdbx_seq_one_letter_code
_entity_poly.pdbx_strand_id
1 'polypeptide(L)'
;MSDVAIIMGSDSDWPVMEEAAKVLDSFGITYTAEVLSAHRMPLEMVAFSQAAKSQGFKVIIAGAGGAAHLPGMVASLTTLPVIGVPVALKNLDGMDSLLSIVQMPAGIPVATVGVGNAKNAGILAARILGISDAQISEKVADALVAINSEAKEKGANLNARRSQKTGF
;
A
#
# COMPACT_ATOMS: atom_id res chain seq x y z
N MET A 1 -5.52 6.33 18.86
CA MET A 1 -5.35 4.98 18.27
C MET A 1 -5.14 5.19 16.78
N SER A 2 -4.28 4.41 16.16
CA SER A 2 -4.00 4.53 14.71
C SER A 2 -5.02 3.75 13.89
N ASP A 3 -5.41 4.31 12.73
CA ASP A 3 -6.39 3.66 11.83
C ASP A 3 -5.75 2.62 10.92
N VAL A 4 -4.46 2.80 10.57
CA VAL A 4 -3.73 1.93 9.63
C VAL A 4 -2.48 1.38 10.29
N ALA A 5 -2.22 0.09 10.10
CA ALA A 5 -0.94 -0.51 10.41
C ALA A 5 -0.14 -0.71 9.11
N ILE A 6 1.09 -0.20 9.06
CA ILE A 6 2.07 -0.51 8.03
C ILE A 6 3.04 -1.53 8.63
N ILE A 7 3.07 -2.73 8.08
CA ILE A 7 3.96 -3.79 8.55
C ILE A 7 4.84 -4.29 7.40
N MET A 8 6.05 -4.70 7.71
CA MET A 8 7.02 -5.16 6.71
C MET A 8 7.91 -6.28 7.20
N GLY A 9 8.43 -7.09 6.28
CA GLY A 9 9.27 -8.24 6.61
C GLY A 9 10.67 -7.88 7.10
N SER A 10 11.15 -6.70 6.76
CA SER A 10 12.48 -6.18 7.13
C SER A 10 12.47 -4.65 7.11
N ASP A 11 13.37 -4.03 7.86
CA ASP A 11 13.66 -2.59 7.79
C ASP A 11 14.17 -2.15 6.41
N SER A 12 14.80 -3.07 5.67
CA SER A 12 15.19 -2.83 4.27
C SER A 12 14.01 -2.58 3.31
N ASP A 13 12.78 -2.92 3.70
CA ASP A 13 11.58 -2.68 2.92
C ASP A 13 11.05 -1.25 3.13
N TRP A 14 11.53 -0.55 4.18
CA TRP A 14 11.04 0.78 4.54
C TRP A 14 11.14 1.83 3.43
N PRO A 15 12.22 1.91 2.62
CA PRO A 15 12.29 2.87 1.53
C PRO A 15 11.14 2.75 0.51
N VAL A 16 10.56 1.55 0.37
CA VAL A 16 9.34 1.34 -0.43
C VAL A 16 8.11 1.67 0.38
N MET A 17 8.02 1.18 1.62
CA MET A 17 6.82 1.27 2.45
C MET A 17 6.54 2.69 2.97
N GLU A 18 7.57 3.54 3.12
CA GLU A 18 7.40 4.94 3.53
C GLU A 18 6.54 5.75 2.55
N GLU A 19 6.43 5.34 1.28
CA GLU A 19 5.55 5.99 0.32
C GLU A 19 4.07 5.83 0.70
N ALA A 20 3.70 4.73 1.35
CA ALA A 20 2.36 4.59 1.92
C ALA A 20 2.16 5.53 3.11
N ALA A 21 3.17 5.65 3.99
CA ALA A 21 3.15 6.57 5.13
C ALA A 21 2.97 8.03 4.68
N LYS A 22 3.74 8.49 3.70
CA LYS A 22 3.63 9.84 3.12
C LYS A 22 2.21 10.12 2.57
N VAL A 23 1.58 9.14 1.97
CA VAL A 23 0.19 9.26 1.50
C VAL A 23 -0.77 9.39 2.67
N LEU A 24 -0.66 8.54 3.68
CA LEU A 24 -1.51 8.60 4.86
C LEU A 24 -1.37 9.95 5.58
N ASP A 25 -0.13 10.45 5.73
CA ASP A 25 0.13 11.79 6.27
C ASP A 25 -0.57 12.88 5.47
N SER A 26 -0.52 12.81 4.13
CA SER A 26 -1.17 13.81 3.27
C SER A 26 -2.70 13.84 3.41
N PHE A 27 -3.30 12.71 3.76
CA PHE A 27 -4.74 12.61 4.04
C PHE A 27 -5.08 12.87 5.52
N GLY A 28 -4.07 12.98 6.41
CA GLY A 28 -4.27 13.13 7.86
C GLY A 28 -4.77 11.85 8.53
N ILE A 29 -4.40 10.69 7.98
CA ILE A 29 -4.75 9.37 8.50
C ILE A 29 -3.65 8.91 9.45
N THR A 30 -4.01 8.50 10.65
CA THR A 30 -3.07 8.01 11.66
C THR A 30 -2.62 6.59 11.35
N TYR A 31 -1.34 6.32 11.54
CA TYR A 31 -0.77 4.97 11.30
C TYR A 31 0.33 4.63 12.30
N THR A 32 0.67 3.34 12.38
CA THR A 32 1.92 2.82 12.94
C THR A 32 2.74 2.17 11.83
N ALA A 33 4.05 2.09 11.99
CA ALA A 33 4.93 1.37 11.08
C ALA A 33 5.86 0.45 11.88
N GLU A 34 5.88 -0.85 11.55
CA GLU A 34 6.59 -1.87 12.31
C GLU A 34 7.24 -2.92 11.39
N VAL A 35 8.41 -3.41 11.80
CA VAL A 35 9.01 -4.62 11.22
C VAL A 35 8.39 -5.82 11.91
N LEU A 36 7.76 -6.69 11.11
CA LEU A 36 7.06 -7.87 11.60
C LEU A 36 7.28 -9.05 10.64
N SER A 37 8.42 -9.71 10.78
CA SER A 37 8.83 -10.76 9.85
C SER A 37 8.06 -12.06 10.05
N ALA A 38 7.30 -12.48 9.05
CA ALA A 38 6.55 -13.75 9.11
C ALA A 38 7.44 -14.98 9.37
N HIS A 39 8.70 -14.96 8.90
CA HIS A 39 9.61 -16.07 9.01
C HIS A 39 10.52 -16.02 10.25
N ARG A 40 10.81 -14.81 10.77
CA ARG A 40 11.76 -14.61 11.88
C ARG A 40 11.08 -14.21 13.18
N MET A 41 9.82 -13.73 13.10
CA MET A 41 8.98 -13.31 14.22
C MET A 41 7.56 -13.90 14.09
N PRO A 42 7.40 -15.23 13.89
CA PRO A 42 6.11 -15.82 13.57
C PRO A 42 5.08 -15.69 14.70
N LEU A 43 5.50 -15.77 15.95
CA LEU A 43 4.58 -15.67 17.09
C LEU A 43 4.09 -14.23 17.28
N GLU A 44 4.96 -13.25 17.13
CA GLU A 44 4.63 -11.82 17.19
C GLU A 44 3.70 -11.45 16.04
N MET A 45 3.94 -11.97 14.84
CA MET A 45 3.08 -11.75 13.68
C MET A 45 1.67 -12.33 13.93
N VAL A 46 1.55 -13.53 14.49
CA VAL A 46 0.25 -14.14 14.85
C VAL A 46 -0.45 -13.27 15.90
N ALA A 47 0.24 -12.91 16.98
CA ALA A 47 -0.31 -12.10 18.06
C ALA A 47 -0.81 -10.74 17.57
N PHE A 48 0.01 -10.03 16.77
CA PHE A 48 -0.37 -8.78 16.13
C PHE A 48 -1.65 -8.95 15.29
N SER A 49 -1.65 -9.92 14.37
CA SER A 49 -2.75 -10.11 13.41
C SER A 49 -4.09 -10.35 14.09
N GLN A 50 -4.08 -11.17 15.15
CA GLN A 50 -5.26 -11.48 15.95
C GLN A 50 -5.75 -10.30 16.78
N ALA A 51 -4.84 -9.46 17.28
CA ALA A 51 -5.15 -8.32 18.13
C ALA A 51 -5.45 -7.03 17.33
N ALA A 52 -5.04 -6.93 16.07
CA ALA A 52 -5.07 -5.70 15.29
C ALA A 52 -6.44 -4.99 15.32
N LYS A 53 -7.53 -5.74 15.13
CA LYS A 53 -8.89 -5.17 15.17
C LYS A 53 -9.25 -4.61 16.56
N SER A 54 -8.92 -5.30 17.63
CA SER A 54 -9.19 -4.86 18.99
C SER A 54 -8.31 -3.69 19.43
N GLN A 55 -7.14 -3.53 18.80
CA GLN A 55 -6.25 -2.38 18.97
C GLN A 55 -6.71 -1.14 18.20
N GLY A 56 -7.80 -1.23 17.43
CA GLY A 56 -8.41 -0.10 16.74
C GLY A 56 -7.98 0.09 15.29
N PHE A 57 -7.11 -0.76 14.75
CA PHE A 57 -6.79 -0.72 13.33
C PHE A 57 -8.01 -1.05 12.47
N LYS A 58 -8.10 -0.42 11.31
CA LYS A 58 -9.16 -0.60 10.31
C LYS A 58 -8.64 -1.23 9.02
N VAL A 59 -7.37 -0.98 8.69
CA VAL A 59 -6.69 -1.48 7.49
C VAL A 59 -5.25 -1.86 7.84
N ILE A 60 -4.74 -2.91 7.24
CA ILE A 60 -3.33 -3.30 7.34
C ILE A 60 -2.68 -3.20 5.95
N ILE A 61 -1.56 -2.49 5.85
CA ILE A 61 -0.70 -2.47 4.66
C ILE A 61 0.52 -3.32 4.98
N ALA A 62 0.73 -4.41 4.25
CA ALA A 62 1.79 -5.37 4.51
C ALA A 62 2.75 -5.47 3.31
N GLY A 63 4.02 -5.13 3.53
CA GLY A 63 5.09 -5.22 2.53
C GLY A 63 5.99 -6.42 2.75
N ALA A 64 6.33 -7.12 1.68
CA ALA A 64 7.27 -8.24 1.73
C ALA A 64 7.95 -8.48 0.39
N GLY A 65 9.19 -8.97 0.43
CA GLY A 65 9.99 -9.32 -0.75
C GLY A 65 10.36 -10.81 -0.79
N GLY A 66 10.65 -11.31 -1.99
CA GLY A 66 11.03 -12.71 -2.22
C GLY A 66 9.89 -13.68 -1.94
N ALA A 67 10.08 -14.61 -1.00
CA ALA A 67 9.03 -15.45 -0.45
C ALA A 67 8.10 -14.59 0.44
N ALA A 68 7.31 -13.76 -0.18
CA ALA A 68 6.55 -12.67 0.43
C ALA A 68 5.27 -13.17 1.13
N HIS A 69 5.43 -13.99 2.16
CA HIS A 69 4.33 -14.66 2.85
C HIS A 69 3.57 -13.76 3.83
N LEU A 70 4.18 -12.67 4.32
CA LEU A 70 3.61 -11.83 5.38
C LEU A 70 2.17 -11.37 5.10
N PRO A 71 1.83 -10.78 3.93
CA PRO A 71 0.48 -10.29 3.70
C PRO A 71 -0.59 -11.39 3.76
N GLY A 72 -0.32 -12.54 3.16
CA GLY A 72 -1.23 -13.68 3.15
C GLY A 72 -1.40 -14.33 4.53
N MET A 73 -0.30 -14.47 5.29
CA MET A 73 -0.34 -15.00 6.65
C MET A 73 -1.15 -14.09 7.59
N VAL A 74 -0.93 -12.78 7.50
CA VAL A 74 -1.72 -11.81 8.28
C VAL A 74 -3.20 -11.85 7.88
N ALA A 75 -3.51 -11.89 6.58
CA ALA A 75 -4.89 -11.96 6.09
C ALA A 75 -5.64 -13.21 6.57
N SER A 76 -4.93 -14.31 6.84
CA SER A 76 -5.54 -15.54 7.38
C SER A 76 -5.91 -15.44 8.87
N LEU A 77 -5.44 -14.43 9.59
CA LEU A 77 -5.55 -14.29 11.04
C LEU A 77 -6.40 -13.09 11.48
N THR A 78 -6.84 -12.27 10.54
CA THR A 78 -7.66 -11.08 10.82
C THR A 78 -8.86 -10.96 9.89
N THR A 79 -9.88 -10.24 10.32
CA THR A 79 -11.01 -9.85 9.46
C THR A 79 -10.84 -8.45 8.85
N LEU A 80 -9.73 -7.77 9.14
CA LEU A 80 -9.43 -6.47 8.57
C LEU A 80 -9.00 -6.61 7.10
N PRO A 81 -9.29 -5.61 6.25
CA PRO A 81 -8.70 -5.54 4.92
C PRO A 81 -7.17 -5.53 4.99
N VAL A 82 -6.52 -6.41 4.22
CA VAL A 82 -5.06 -6.46 4.08
C VAL A 82 -4.69 -6.06 2.65
N ILE A 83 -3.82 -5.06 2.54
CA ILE A 83 -3.27 -4.58 1.28
C ILE A 83 -1.83 -5.04 1.20
N GLY A 84 -1.53 -5.86 0.19
CA GLY A 84 -0.19 -6.42 -0.02
C GLY A 84 0.65 -5.56 -0.96
N VAL A 85 1.87 -5.24 -0.53
CA VAL A 85 2.86 -4.50 -1.33
C VAL A 85 4.01 -5.45 -1.67
N PRO A 86 4.14 -5.89 -2.93
CA PRO A 86 5.30 -6.66 -3.35
C PRO A 86 6.54 -5.76 -3.37
N VAL A 87 7.58 -6.13 -2.64
CA VAL A 87 8.87 -5.42 -2.62
C VAL A 87 9.84 -6.16 -3.54
N ALA A 88 10.42 -5.44 -4.50
CA ALA A 88 11.42 -6.02 -5.39
C ALA A 88 12.73 -6.27 -4.63
N LEU A 89 13.28 -7.47 -4.78
CA LEU A 89 14.62 -7.83 -4.32
C LEU A 89 15.59 -7.93 -5.51
N LYS A 90 16.84 -8.27 -5.20
CA LYS A 90 17.92 -8.36 -6.19
C LYS A 90 17.64 -9.30 -7.38
N ASN A 91 16.89 -10.38 -7.12
CA ASN A 91 16.56 -11.39 -8.12
C ASN A 91 15.10 -11.26 -8.55
N LEU A 92 14.79 -11.65 -9.80
CA LEU A 92 13.43 -11.75 -10.35
C LEU A 92 12.62 -10.44 -10.40
N ASP A 93 13.25 -9.28 -10.17
CA ASP A 93 12.63 -7.95 -10.30
C ASP A 93 11.28 -7.79 -9.56
N GLY A 94 11.09 -8.52 -8.45
CA GLY A 94 9.87 -8.50 -7.64
C GLY A 94 8.74 -9.40 -8.14
N MET A 95 8.96 -10.19 -9.21
CA MET A 95 7.95 -11.13 -9.72
C MET A 95 7.64 -12.24 -8.70
N ASP A 96 8.66 -12.73 -8.01
CA ASP A 96 8.53 -13.68 -6.90
C ASP A 96 7.66 -13.11 -5.77
N SER A 97 7.92 -11.86 -5.38
CA SER A 97 7.13 -11.15 -4.36
C SER A 97 5.67 -10.98 -4.79
N LEU A 98 5.46 -10.53 -6.04
CA LEU A 98 4.13 -10.33 -6.60
C LEU A 98 3.33 -11.65 -6.61
N LEU A 99 3.91 -12.71 -7.15
CA LEU A 99 3.22 -14.00 -7.26
C LEU A 99 2.96 -14.64 -5.89
N SER A 100 3.87 -14.46 -4.93
CA SER A 100 3.67 -14.93 -3.55
C SER A 100 2.49 -14.23 -2.85
N ILE A 101 2.25 -12.96 -3.15
CA ILE A 101 1.20 -12.16 -2.49
C ILE A 101 -0.14 -12.30 -3.21
N VAL A 102 -0.16 -12.29 -4.56
CA VAL A 102 -1.41 -12.20 -5.32
C VAL A 102 -2.14 -13.54 -5.43
N GLN A 103 -1.43 -14.67 -5.39
CA GLN A 103 -1.99 -16.02 -5.59
C GLN A 103 -2.57 -16.61 -4.28
N MET A 104 -3.50 -15.87 -3.67
CA MET A 104 -4.16 -16.30 -2.45
C MET A 104 -5.26 -17.33 -2.70
N PRO A 105 -5.46 -18.30 -1.79
CA PRO A 105 -6.56 -19.24 -1.87
C PRO A 105 -7.91 -18.54 -1.67
N ALA A 106 -8.97 -19.14 -2.22
CA ALA A 106 -10.33 -18.65 -2.00
C ALA A 106 -10.67 -18.58 -0.51
N GLY A 107 -11.25 -17.47 -0.08
CA GLY A 107 -11.60 -17.22 1.33
C GLY A 107 -10.59 -16.38 2.11
N ILE A 108 -9.36 -16.22 1.62
CA ILE A 108 -8.31 -15.39 2.27
C ILE A 108 -7.82 -14.32 1.28
N PRO A 109 -8.55 -13.21 1.11
CA PRO A 109 -8.19 -12.19 0.13
C PRO A 109 -7.06 -11.27 0.63
N VAL A 110 -6.15 -10.92 -0.30
CA VAL A 110 -5.20 -9.81 -0.14
C VAL A 110 -5.35 -8.88 -1.34
N ALA A 111 -5.61 -7.58 -1.08
CA ALA A 111 -5.69 -6.56 -2.12
C ALA A 111 -4.26 -6.18 -2.55
N THR A 112 -3.74 -6.83 -3.60
CA THR A 112 -2.34 -6.66 -4.02
C THR A 112 -2.18 -5.48 -4.96
N VAL A 113 -1.24 -4.56 -4.65
CA VAL A 113 -0.84 -3.46 -5.54
C VAL A 113 0.35 -3.86 -6.42
N GLY A 114 0.73 -2.99 -7.36
CA GLY A 114 1.90 -3.22 -8.21
C GLY A 114 3.21 -3.31 -7.42
N VAL A 115 4.24 -3.94 -8.01
CA VAL A 115 5.58 -4.07 -7.40
C VAL A 115 6.13 -2.69 -7.05
N GLY A 116 6.57 -2.51 -5.81
CA GLY A 116 7.10 -1.25 -5.27
C GLY A 116 6.06 -0.13 -5.09
N ASN A 117 4.77 -0.38 -5.35
CA ASN A 117 3.76 0.69 -5.38
C ASN A 117 3.04 0.86 -4.03
N ALA A 118 3.80 1.09 -2.96
CA ALA A 118 3.25 1.37 -1.64
C ALA A 118 2.41 2.66 -1.60
N LYS A 119 2.69 3.61 -2.50
CA LYS A 119 1.85 4.80 -2.69
C LYS A 119 0.39 4.43 -2.97
N ASN A 120 0.16 3.50 -3.89
CA ASN A 120 -1.19 3.02 -4.18
C ASN A 120 -1.81 2.24 -3.03
N ALA A 121 -1.00 1.56 -2.20
CA ALA A 121 -1.52 0.92 -1.00
C ALA A 121 -2.04 1.95 0.02
N GLY A 122 -1.33 3.05 0.23
CA GLY A 122 -1.80 4.17 1.05
C GLY A 122 -3.08 4.81 0.52
N ILE A 123 -3.17 5.02 -0.80
CA ILE A 123 -4.39 5.56 -1.44
C ILE A 123 -5.56 4.58 -1.30
N LEU A 124 -5.33 3.28 -1.46
CA LEU A 124 -6.37 2.26 -1.31
C LEU A 124 -6.86 2.20 0.14
N ALA A 125 -5.96 2.27 1.13
CA ALA A 125 -6.33 2.36 2.53
C ALA A 125 -7.20 3.60 2.80
N ALA A 126 -6.82 4.77 2.28
CA ALA A 126 -7.61 5.99 2.39
C ALA A 126 -9.01 5.84 1.76
N ARG A 127 -9.13 5.18 0.60
CA ARG A 127 -10.43 4.90 -0.03
C ARG A 127 -11.31 3.98 0.82
N ILE A 128 -10.72 2.95 1.44
CA ILE A 128 -11.44 2.04 2.34
C ILE A 128 -11.97 2.81 3.55
N LEU A 129 -11.13 3.64 4.17
CA LEU A 129 -11.54 4.46 5.32
C LEU A 129 -12.58 5.51 4.92
N GLY A 130 -12.46 6.10 3.74
CA GLY A 130 -13.39 7.10 3.19
C GLY A 130 -14.81 6.57 2.96
N ILE A 131 -15.04 5.25 2.96
CA ILE A 131 -16.42 4.68 2.90
C ILE A 131 -17.24 5.12 4.10
N SER A 132 -16.62 5.26 5.27
CA SER A 132 -17.29 5.63 6.53
C SER A 132 -16.85 6.99 7.07
N ASP A 133 -15.89 7.67 6.44
CA ASP A 133 -15.37 8.97 6.84
C ASP A 133 -15.47 9.97 5.67
N ALA A 134 -16.40 10.91 5.78
CA ALA A 134 -16.69 11.90 4.75
C ALA A 134 -15.49 12.84 4.48
N GLN A 135 -14.70 13.19 5.51
CA GLN A 135 -13.55 14.07 5.36
C GLN A 135 -12.42 13.37 4.56
N ILE A 136 -12.17 12.10 4.84
CA ILE A 136 -11.21 11.30 4.06
C ILE A 136 -11.72 11.13 2.63
N SER A 137 -13.00 10.86 2.44
CA SER A 137 -13.63 10.71 1.12
C SER A 137 -13.46 11.97 0.26
N GLU A 138 -13.68 13.16 0.83
CA GLU A 138 -13.48 14.45 0.14
C GLU A 138 -12.03 14.64 -0.27
N LYS A 139 -11.07 14.42 0.63
CA LYS A 139 -9.63 14.51 0.31
C LYS A 139 -9.21 13.55 -0.81
N VAL A 140 -9.76 12.33 -0.83
CA VAL A 140 -9.50 11.37 -1.91
C VAL A 140 -10.08 11.85 -3.24
N ALA A 141 -11.26 12.47 -3.25
CA ALA A 141 -11.86 13.06 -4.44
C ALA A 141 -11.01 14.23 -4.97
N ASP A 142 -10.56 15.12 -4.09
CA ASP A 142 -9.68 16.24 -4.45
C ASP A 142 -8.35 15.76 -5.04
N ALA A 143 -7.77 14.71 -4.47
CA ALA A 143 -6.54 14.10 -5.01
C ALA A 143 -6.74 13.54 -6.44
N LEU A 144 -7.91 12.97 -6.75
CA LEU A 144 -8.22 12.53 -8.11
C LEU A 144 -8.34 13.69 -9.10
N VAL A 145 -8.96 14.80 -8.68
CA VAL A 145 -9.04 16.02 -9.48
C VAL A 145 -7.64 16.57 -9.75
N ALA A 146 -6.77 16.61 -8.75
CA ALA A 146 -5.39 17.07 -8.88
C ALA A 146 -4.59 16.22 -9.89
N ILE A 147 -4.69 14.87 -9.78
CA ILE A 147 -4.03 13.95 -10.72
C ILE A 147 -4.53 14.17 -12.16
N ASN A 148 -5.83 14.38 -12.36
CA ASN A 148 -6.39 14.66 -13.67
C ASN A 148 -5.86 15.98 -14.26
N SER A 149 -5.80 17.04 -13.44
CA SER A 149 -5.28 18.35 -13.85
C SER A 149 -3.80 18.28 -14.23
N GLU A 150 -2.98 17.58 -13.41
CA GLU A 150 -1.56 17.37 -13.71
C GLU A 150 -1.35 16.60 -15.02
N ALA A 151 -2.16 15.58 -15.28
CA ALA A 151 -2.07 14.82 -16.53
C ALA A 151 -2.43 15.68 -17.75
N LYS A 152 -3.45 16.54 -17.65
CA LYS A 152 -3.84 17.48 -18.71
C LYS A 152 -2.73 18.49 -18.98
N GLU A 153 -2.12 19.05 -17.95
CA GLU A 153 -1.01 19.99 -18.08
C GLU A 153 0.21 19.34 -18.76
N LYS A 154 0.58 18.13 -18.35
CA LYS A 154 1.65 17.35 -19.01
C LYS A 154 1.36 17.12 -20.49
N GLY A 155 0.10 16.81 -20.84
CA GLY A 155 -0.35 16.66 -22.21
C GLY A 155 -0.23 17.97 -23.04
N ALA A 156 -0.67 19.08 -22.47
CA ALA A 156 -0.56 20.40 -23.11
C ALA A 156 0.92 20.78 -23.32
N ASN A 157 1.76 20.59 -22.32
CA ASN A 157 3.21 20.84 -22.41
C ASN A 157 3.90 19.99 -23.47
N LEU A 158 3.50 18.71 -23.62
CA LEU A 158 4.01 17.84 -24.68
C LEU A 158 3.65 18.38 -26.07
N ASN A 159 2.40 18.80 -26.28
CA ASN A 159 1.92 19.37 -27.54
C ASN A 159 2.66 20.67 -27.88
N ALA A 160 2.87 21.55 -26.90
CA ALA A 160 3.63 22.81 -27.09
C ALA A 160 5.08 22.53 -27.53
N ARG A 161 5.77 21.55 -26.92
CA ARG A 161 7.12 21.13 -27.31
C ARG A 161 7.19 20.55 -28.73
N ARG A 162 6.15 19.81 -29.16
CA ARG A 162 6.08 19.27 -30.53
C ARG A 162 5.87 20.37 -31.54
N SER A 163 4.99 21.34 -31.27
CA SER A 163 4.73 22.49 -32.16
C SER A 163 5.97 23.36 -32.36
N GLN A 164 6.81 23.51 -31.31
CA GLN A 164 8.07 24.26 -31.45
C GLN A 164 9.12 23.54 -32.29
N LYS A 165 9.09 22.21 -32.39
CA LYS A 165 10.04 21.42 -33.20
C LYS A 165 9.62 21.30 -34.67
N THR A 166 8.36 21.55 -34.99
CA THR A 166 7.80 21.51 -36.36
C THR A 166 7.65 22.91 -36.99
N GLY A 167 8.08 23.96 -36.31
CA GLY A 167 8.07 25.32 -36.82
C GLY A 167 9.20 25.51 -37.84
N PHE A 168 8.88 25.33 -39.13
CA PHE A 168 9.55 25.94 -40.25
C PHE A 168 8.78 27.18 -40.62
#